data_a2b6e281d6072ceda30cb48b4de19005
#
_entry.id   a2b6e281d6072ceda30cb48b4de19005
#
_cell.length_a   1.000
_cell.length_b   1.000
_cell.length_c   1.000
_cell.angle_alpha   90.00
_cell.angle_beta   90.00
_cell.angle_gamma   90.00
#
_symmetry.space_group_name_H-M   'P 1'
#
loop_
_entity.id
_entity.type
_entity.pdbx_description
1 polymer ?
#
loop_
_entity_poly.entity_id
_entity_poly.type
_entity_poly.pdbx_seq_one_letter_code
_entity_poly.pdbx_strand_id
1 'polypeptide(L)'
;MNYRKSTLAISTAILGMLNLPALADDELAKLTKDDNQWAHPRKDYANTGYSRLSQINKGNVKNLKLAWTFATGVNRGHEGAPLVIDGVMYLHTAFPNNVYALDLNNNQKILWAYFPKQDPAVQALLCCDNVSRGLGYGDGKIFLQQNDGVLVALDAKTGNKVWDVKVVDNKEGAAATNAPHVIKDKVITGCAGGEYGVRCYLTAYNIKDGSLVWRAYSTGPDSEVLIGKGFNEANPHYSALSVYEDVNGGHKQGGSFKPLKKEQLKFPEADLGVRTWLEPQARKDGWQNGGGGTCGWYSYDPASNLLYYGTGNPGVWNPDVRPGDNKWAMTIFARDVDTGMARWGYQMTPHDEWDYDGMNETILWDDAGKKLATHFDRNGFGYTFDRTNGTLLVAEKMHPFVNWATSVDLKSGVPQKDPKYSTHQDYNARGICPSALGVKDQQPAAYSPKNKTFYVPLNHVCMTYEPVESKYVAGQPWVGSTLTMFPGPDGVMGGFMAWDGLKGKTKWYKKEKFSAWGGAIVTASDLVFYGTLDRWFKAVDANTGKELWRFQVGSGVVGNAITYTHKGKQYVGVLSGIGGWAGVAMNLGMTNETDGLGAAGGYKDLVKYNAAPGGGAMNVFAL
;
A
#
# COMPACT_ATOMS: atom_id res chain seq x y z
N MET A 1 -22.31 63.10 -60.36
CA MET A 1 -21.09 62.50 -59.79
C MET A 1 -21.29 62.42 -58.26
N ASN A 2 -21.75 61.26 -57.78
CA ASN A 2 -22.05 61.02 -56.37
C ASN A 2 -20.94 60.15 -55.76
N TYR A 3 -20.19 60.72 -54.84
CA TYR A 3 -19.26 59.96 -54.01
C TYR A 3 -19.98 59.36 -52.80
N ARG A 4 -20.05 58.03 -52.71
CA ARG A 4 -20.46 57.30 -51.50
C ARG A 4 -19.24 57.13 -50.60
N LYS A 5 -19.29 57.65 -49.38
CA LYS A 5 -18.36 57.33 -48.27
C LYS A 5 -18.74 56.02 -47.63
N SER A 6 -17.85 55.03 -47.66
CA SER A 6 -17.98 53.79 -46.92
C SER A 6 -17.34 53.95 -45.54
N THR A 7 -18.15 53.80 -44.51
CA THR A 7 -17.67 53.79 -43.12
C THR A 7 -17.31 52.35 -42.74
N LEU A 8 -16.05 52.12 -42.40
CA LEU A 8 -15.54 50.87 -41.93
C LEU A 8 -15.76 50.77 -40.39
N ALA A 9 -16.61 49.86 -39.94
CA ALA A 9 -16.79 49.58 -38.52
C ALA A 9 -15.77 48.51 -38.09
N ILE A 10 -14.87 48.89 -37.20
CA ILE A 10 -13.89 47.99 -36.58
C ILE A 10 -14.59 47.38 -35.35
N SER A 11 -14.97 46.11 -35.44
CA SER A 11 -15.47 45.35 -34.29
C SER A 11 -14.28 44.80 -33.48
N THR A 12 -14.04 45.38 -32.34
CA THR A 12 -13.05 44.88 -31.35
C THR A 12 -13.65 43.65 -30.65
N ALA A 13 -13.23 42.46 -31.02
CA ALA A 13 -13.54 41.24 -30.30
C ALA A 13 -12.71 41.20 -29.01
N ILE A 14 -13.37 41.41 -27.85
CA ILE A 14 -12.75 41.16 -26.56
C ILE A 14 -12.73 39.63 -26.38
N LEU A 15 -11.56 38.98 -26.56
CA LEU A 15 -11.35 37.61 -26.12
C LEU A 15 -11.33 37.62 -24.58
N GLY A 16 -12.44 37.28 -23.98
CA GLY A 16 -12.48 36.90 -22.58
C GLY A 16 -11.68 35.62 -22.38
N MET A 17 -10.48 35.73 -21.78
CA MET A 17 -9.77 34.57 -21.25
C MET A 17 -10.64 33.99 -20.14
N LEU A 18 -11.35 32.93 -20.45
CA LEU A 18 -11.93 32.03 -19.46
C LEU A 18 -10.75 31.39 -18.72
N ASN A 19 -10.43 31.90 -17.54
CA ASN A 19 -9.60 31.18 -16.59
C ASN A 19 -10.38 29.94 -16.17
N LEU A 20 -10.16 28.83 -16.89
CA LEU A 20 -10.56 27.53 -16.39
C LEU A 20 -9.78 27.29 -15.10
N PRO A 21 -10.44 26.93 -14.00
CA PRO A 21 -9.71 26.59 -12.78
C PRO A 21 -8.73 25.44 -13.11
N ALA A 22 -7.45 25.62 -12.76
CA ALA A 22 -6.46 24.56 -12.85
C ALA A 22 -7.02 23.35 -12.09
N LEU A 23 -6.99 22.17 -12.71
CA LEU A 23 -7.41 20.96 -12.04
C LEU A 23 -6.48 20.69 -10.85
N ALA A 24 -7.00 20.15 -9.76
CA ALA A 24 -6.20 19.79 -8.57
C ALA A 24 -4.99 18.89 -8.90
N ASP A 25 -5.10 18.11 -9.96
CA ASP A 25 -4.04 17.30 -10.54
C ASP A 25 -2.86 18.14 -11.06
N ASP A 26 -3.14 19.29 -11.69
CA ASP A 26 -2.07 20.19 -12.19
C ASP A 26 -1.29 20.82 -11.04
N GLU A 27 -1.97 21.19 -9.93
CA GLU A 27 -1.33 21.71 -8.74
C GLU A 27 -0.44 20.65 -8.08
N LEU A 28 -0.99 19.48 -7.75
CA LEU A 28 -0.27 18.40 -7.08
C LEU A 28 0.86 17.85 -7.96
N ALA A 29 0.64 17.74 -9.28
CA ALA A 29 1.68 17.34 -10.22
C ALA A 29 2.87 18.30 -10.26
N LYS A 30 2.65 19.61 -10.07
CA LYS A 30 3.73 20.61 -9.93
C LYS A 30 4.45 20.46 -8.59
N LEU A 31 3.69 20.35 -7.49
CA LEU A 31 4.24 20.20 -6.14
C LEU A 31 5.08 18.93 -6.00
N THR A 32 4.67 17.82 -6.59
CA THR A 32 5.44 16.57 -6.56
C THR A 32 6.73 16.62 -7.34
N LYS A 33 6.83 17.51 -8.36
CA LYS A 33 8.06 17.77 -9.12
C LYS A 33 9.01 18.75 -8.43
N ASP A 34 8.54 19.50 -7.44
CA ASP A 34 9.37 20.39 -6.64
C ASP A 34 10.03 19.59 -5.50
N ASP A 35 11.34 19.42 -5.57
CA ASP A 35 12.09 18.69 -4.55
C ASP A 35 12.21 19.44 -3.22
N ASN A 36 11.87 20.74 -3.18
CA ASN A 36 11.78 21.47 -1.92
C ASN A 36 10.61 21.00 -1.06
N GLN A 37 9.68 20.26 -1.63
CA GLN A 37 8.42 19.85 -1.04
C GLN A 37 8.28 18.33 -0.98
N TRP A 38 7.34 17.87 -0.16
CA TRP A 38 6.91 16.47 -0.05
C TRP A 38 5.37 16.42 -0.02
N ALA A 39 4.74 16.71 -1.17
CA ALA A 39 3.30 16.94 -1.25
C ALA A 39 2.46 15.67 -1.47
N HIS A 40 3.11 14.53 -1.66
CA HIS A 40 2.46 13.22 -1.84
C HIS A 40 3.09 12.20 -0.88
N PRO A 41 2.34 11.24 -0.31
CA PRO A 41 2.86 10.29 0.68
C PRO A 41 4.11 9.53 0.23
N ARG A 42 4.24 9.28 -1.07
CA ARG A 42 5.37 8.59 -1.69
C ARG A 42 6.18 9.45 -2.65
N LYS A 43 6.24 10.75 -2.43
CA LYS A 43 6.90 11.78 -3.25
C LYS A 43 6.12 12.15 -4.50
N ASP A 44 5.68 11.19 -5.30
CA ASP A 44 5.04 11.39 -6.59
C ASP A 44 3.97 10.33 -6.90
N TYR A 45 3.23 10.54 -7.98
CA TYR A 45 2.19 9.61 -8.44
C TYR A 45 2.71 8.23 -8.84
N ALA A 46 4.00 8.12 -9.15
CA ALA A 46 4.64 6.85 -9.50
C ALA A 46 5.10 6.05 -8.27
N ASN A 47 4.92 6.58 -7.06
CA ASN A 47 5.36 6.01 -5.78
C ASN A 47 6.88 5.79 -5.70
N THR A 48 7.69 6.63 -6.37
CA THR A 48 9.13 6.39 -6.47
C THR A 48 9.89 6.53 -5.16
N GLY A 49 9.42 7.38 -4.23
CA GLY A 49 10.19 7.71 -3.04
C GLY A 49 11.58 8.31 -3.36
N TYR A 50 11.73 8.91 -4.56
CA TYR A 50 12.97 9.47 -5.05
C TYR A 50 12.97 10.99 -4.94
N SER A 51 14.07 11.56 -4.44
CA SER A 51 14.31 13.00 -4.43
C SER A 51 15.60 13.35 -5.18
N ARG A 52 15.57 14.44 -5.97
CA ARG A 52 16.75 14.97 -6.65
C ARG A 52 17.67 15.79 -5.74
N LEU A 53 17.30 15.97 -4.47
CA LEU A 53 18.11 16.66 -3.48
C LEU A 53 19.44 15.93 -3.26
N SER A 54 20.53 16.70 -3.09
CA SER A 54 21.89 16.16 -3.00
C SER A 54 22.83 16.93 -2.06
N GLN A 55 22.32 17.91 -1.29
CA GLN A 55 23.12 18.60 -0.28
C GLN A 55 23.64 17.62 0.79
N ILE A 56 22.75 16.72 1.26
CA ILE A 56 23.14 15.58 2.09
C ILE A 56 23.65 14.50 1.12
N ASN A 57 24.91 14.12 1.29
CA ASN A 57 25.59 13.19 0.37
C ASN A 57 26.53 12.23 1.14
N LYS A 58 27.15 11.29 0.43
CA LYS A 58 28.04 10.26 1.04
C LYS A 58 29.20 10.86 1.84
N GLY A 59 29.70 12.03 1.45
CA GLY A 59 30.83 12.70 2.14
C GLY A 59 30.45 13.33 3.47
N ASN A 60 29.22 13.80 3.61
CA ASN A 60 28.78 14.59 4.77
C ASN A 60 27.66 13.94 5.60
N VAL A 61 27.00 12.88 5.12
CA VAL A 61 25.89 12.22 5.84
C VAL A 61 26.25 11.79 7.26
N LYS A 62 27.52 11.45 7.52
CA LYS A 62 28.01 11.13 8.86
C LYS A 62 27.87 12.27 9.87
N ASN A 63 27.69 13.49 9.40
CA ASN A 63 27.55 14.70 10.21
C ASN A 63 26.06 15.06 10.49
N LEU A 64 25.11 14.29 9.98
CA LEU A 64 23.70 14.53 10.27
C LEU A 64 23.42 14.50 11.78
N LYS A 65 22.69 15.52 12.23
CA LYS A 65 22.26 15.66 13.62
C LYS A 65 20.74 15.85 13.68
N LEU A 66 20.16 15.50 14.81
CA LEU A 66 18.77 15.83 15.10
C LEU A 66 18.63 17.35 15.12
N ALA A 67 17.85 17.89 14.20
CA ALA A 67 17.57 19.33 14.10
C ALA A 67 16.43 19.72 15.03
N TRP A 68 15.37 18.91 15.04
CA TRP A 68 14.22 19.09 15.92
C TRP A 68 13.38 17.80 15.99
N THR A 69 12.53 17.75 16.99
CA THR A 69 11.53 16.68 17.15
C THR A 69 10.19 17.27 17.57
N PHE A 70 9.10 16.61 17.17
CA PHE A 70 7.73 16.97 17.57
C PHE A 70 7.04 15.72 18.09
N ALA A 71 6.65 15.71 19.36
CA ALA A 71 5.89 14.62 19.98
C ALA A 71 4.41 14.74 19.59
N THR A 72 3.85 13.68 19.02
CA THR A 72 2.45 13.65 18.56
C THR A 72 1.42 13.45 19.68
N GLY A 73 1.88 13.01 20.85
CA GLY A 73 1.00 12.68 21.98
C GLY A 73 0.27 11.33 21.86
N VAL A 74 0.59 10.52 20.84
CA VAL A 74 -0.05 9.23 20.60
C VAL A 74 0.98 8.10 20.67
N ASN A 75 0.72 7.10 21.54
CA ASN A 75 1.61 5.95 21.78
C ASN A 75 1.17 4.73 20.96
N ARG A 76 1.16 4.85 19.63
CA ARG A 76 0.79 3.78 18.70
C ARG A 76 1.66 3.83 17.45
N GLY A 77 1.51 2.86 16.57
CA GLY A 77 2.26 2.75 15.32
C GLY A 77 2.06 3.94 14.38
N HIS A 78 3.09 4.74 14.17
CA HIS A 78 3.10 5.87 13.25
C HIS A 78 3.58 5.42 11.87
N GLU A 79 2.71 4.76 11.11
CA GLU A 79 2.95 4.43 9.70
C GLU A 79 2.80 5.69 8.81
N GLY A 80 3.24 5.61 7.56
CA GLY A 80 3.10 6.69 6.61
C GLY A 80 4.15 7.79 6.74
N ALA A 81 3.91 8.88 6.05
CA ALA A 81 4.81 10.03 5.95
C ALA A 81 4.04 11.34 6.19
N PRO A 82 4.68 12.37 6.75
CA PRO A 82 4.13 13.72 6.74
C PRO A 82 4.13 14.28 5.33
N LEU A 83 3.31 15.33 5.10
CA LEU A 83 3.41 16.18 3.92
C LEU A 83 4.15 17.46 4.26
N VAL A 84 4.92 17.99 3.32
CA VAL A 84 5.59 19.31 3.43
C VAL A 84 5.23 20.13 2.21
N ILE A 85 4.48 21.23 2.43
CA ILE A 85 3.93 22.07 1.37
C ILE A 85 4.07 23.54 1.79
N ASP A 86 4.75 24.33 0.99
CA ASP A 86 4.91 25.79 1.15
C ASP A 86 5.32 26.21 2.58
N GLY A 87 6.27 25.47 3.16
CA GLY A 87 6.81 25.75 4.50
C GLY A 87 5.91 25.30 5.65
N VAL A 88 4.86 24.54 5.39
CA VAL A 88 4.03 23.88 6.40
C VAL A 88 4.24 22.38 6.35
N MET A 89 4.44 21.77 7.53
CA MET A 89 4.46 20.31 7.66
C MET A 89 3.12 19.84 8.24
N TYR A 90 2.45 18.94 7.52
CA TYR A 90 1.22 18.30 7.97
C TYR A 90 1.54 16.90 8.49
N LEU A 91 1.28 16.69 9.79
CA LEU A 91 1.49 15.41 10.46
C LEU A 91 0.15 14.75 10.76
N HIS A 92 0.14 13.44 10.70
CA HIS A 92 -0.98 12.60 11.15
C HIS A 92 -0.53 11.63 12.23
N THR A 93 -1.48 11.06 12.96
CA THR A 93 -1.21 10.03 13.97
C THR A 93 -1.97 8.75 13.67
N ALA A 94 -1.58 7.67 14.31
CA ALA A 94 -2.44 6.52 14.54
C ALA A 94 -3.75 6.97 15.23
N PHE A 95 -4.68 6.02 15.50
CA PHE A 95 -5.88 6.37 16.28
C PHE A 95 -5.51 7.24 17.49
N PRO A 96 -6.18 8.37 17.71
CA PRO A 96 -7.45 8.82 17.14
C PRO A 96 -7.32 9.64 15.83
N ASN A 97 -6.24 9.50 15.05
CA ASN A 97 -6.00 10.15 13.77
C ASN A 97 -5.92 11.69 13.86
N ASN A 98 -5.22 12.19 14.85
CA ASN A 98 -4.98 13.63 14.99
C ASN A 98 -4.19 14.15 13.80
N VAL A 99 -4.47 15.37 13.37
CA VAL A 99 -3.71 16.08 12.34
C VAL A 99 -3.17 17.39 12.92
N TYR A 100 -1.89 17.67 12.64
CA TYR A 100 -1.22 18.91 13.03
C TYR A 100 -0.64 19.60 11.78
N ALA A 101 -0.79 20.91 11.68
CA ALA A 101 -0.06 21.75 10.75
C ALA A 101 1.01 22.54 11.49
N LEU A 102 2.27 22.34 11.13
CA LEU A 102 3.43 22.96 11.76
C LEU A 102 4.07 24.00 10.86
N ASP A 103 4.26 25.21 11.35
CA ASP A 103 4.96 26.29 10.66
C ASP A 103 6.48 26.10 10.72
N LEU A 104 7.10 25.67 9.63
CA LEU A 104 8.54 25.50 9.54
C LEU A 104 9.31 26.82 9.58
N ASN A 105 8.64 27.96 9.31
CA ASN A 105 9.25 29.29 9.39
C ASN A 105 9.34 29.81 10.82
N ASN A 106 8.57 29.23 11.76
CA ASN A 106 8.42 29.72 13.12
C ASN A 106 8.60 28.59 14.15
N ASN A 107 9.76 27.93 14.14
CA ASN A 107 10.14 26.88 15.09
C ASN A 107 9.08 25.80 15.30
N GLN A 108 8.48 25.34 14.22
CA GLN A 108 7.45 24.28 14.21
C GLN A 108 6.22 24.60 15.08
N LYS A 109 5.88 25.89 15.22
CA LYS A 109 4.66 26.33 15.90
C LYS A 109 3.45 25.67 15.25
N ILE A 110 2.54 25.14 16.06
CA ILE A 110 1.27 24.61 15.56
C ILE A 110 0.43 25.76 15.03
N LEU A 111 0.10 25.74 13.74
CA LEU A 111 -0.83 26.67 13.09
C LEU A 111 -2.25 26.29 13.43
N TRP A 112 -2.56 25.01 13.31
CA TRP A 112 -3.83 24.41 13.66
C TRP A 112 -3.65 22.93 13.98
N ALA A 113 -4.63 22.36 14.68
CA ALA A 113 -4.73 20.94 14.93
C ALA A 113 -6.19 20.50 14.75
N TYR A 114 -6.39 19.29 14.23
CA TYR A 114 -7.68 18.63 14.11
C TYR A 114 -7.67 17.36 14.96
N PHE A 115 -8.66 17.24 15.82
CA PHE A 115 -8.86 16.12 16.74
C PHE A 115 -10.18 15.43 16.44
N PRO A 116 -10.20 14.34 15.66
CA PRO A 116 -11.42 13.63 15.33
C PRO A 116 -12.11 13.07 16.57
N LYS A 117 -13.43 13.12 16.58
CA LYS A 117 -14.25 12.42 17.58
C LYS A 117 -14.69 11.10 16.97
N GLN A 118 -14.05 10.00 17.36
CA GLN A 118 -14.35 8.65 16.90
C GLN A 118 -14.80 7.78 18.08
N ASP A 119 -15.63 6.78 17.82
CA ASP A 119 -15.96 5.76 18.81
C ASP A 119 -14.71 4.90 19.08
N PRO A 120 -14.20 4.82 20.32
CA PRO A 120 -13.06 3.97 20.65
C PRO A 120 -13.26 2.50 20.31
N ALA A 121 -14.49 2.01 20.18
CA ALA A 121 -14.80 0.64 19.80
C ALA A 121 -14.26 0.27 18.40
N VAL A 122 -14.03 1.25 17.51
CA VAL A 122 -13.45 0.99 16.20
C VAL A 122 -12.06 0.36 16.27
N GLN A 123 -11.33 0.58 17.35
CA GLN A 123 -10.00 -0.01 17.53
C GLN A 123 -10.02 -1.55 17.51
N ALA A 124 -11.13 -2.16 17.94
CA ALA A 124 -11.30 -3.61 17.87
C ALA A 124 -11.44 -4.14 16.43
N LEU A 125 -11.79 -3.29 15.46
CA LEU A 125 -11.93 -3.64 14.05
C LEU A 125 -10.61 -3.56 13.25
N LEU A 126 -9.55 -3.06 13.88
CA LEU A 126 -8.25 -2.83 13.26
C LEU A 126 -7.35 -4.04 13.57
N CYS A 127 -7.42 -5.09 12.74
CA CYS A 127 -6.74 -6.37 12.94
C CYS A 127 -5.24 -6.24 13.23
N CYS A 128 -4.60 -5.26 12.58
CA CYS A 128 -3.15 -5.14 12.46
C CYS A 128 -2.62 -3.84 13.09
N ASP A 129 -3.21 -3.41 14.21
CA ASP A 129 -2.97 -2.18 14.96
C ASP A 129 -3.69 -0.93 14.40
N ASN A 130 -3.77 0.09 15.23
CA ASN A 130 -4.51 1.35 15.03
C ASN A 130 -3.77 2.34 14.12
N VAL A 131 -3.28 1.88 12.98
CA VAL A 131 -2.42 2.67 12.09
C VAL A 131 -3.19 3.62 11.19
N SER A 132 -2.48 4.64 10.68
CA SER A 132 -2.89 5.48 9.56
C SER A 132 -1.68 5.68 8.66
N ARG A 133 -1.87 5.51 7.33
CA ARG A 133 -0.75 5.52 6.37
C ARG A 133 -0.46 6.88 5.76
N GLY A 134 -1.22 7.92 6.11
CA GLY A 134 -0.89 9.28 5.69
C GLY A 134 -2.07 10.16 5.35
N LEU A 135 -1.73 11.31 4.81
CA LEU A 135 -2.65 12.36 4.38
C LEU A 135 -2.59 12.51 2.86
N GLY A 136 -3.70 12.93 2.25
CA GLY A 136 -3.73 13.42 0.88
C GLY A 136 -3.74 14.95 0.84
N TYR A 137 -3.30 15.55 -0.28
CA TYR A 137 -3.38 16.99 -0.52
C TYR A 137 -3.90 17.28 -1.93
N GLY A 138 -4.69 18.30 -2.09
CA GLY A 138 -5.11 18.86 -3.38
C GLY A 138 -6.21 19.90 -3.21
N ASP A 139 -6.31 20.81 -4.16
CA ASP A 139 -7.33 21.89 -4.17
C ASP A 139 -7.37 22.67 -2.83
N GLY A 140 -6.17 22.95 -2.26
CA GLY A 140 -6.04 23.67 -0.98
C GLY A 140 -6.59 22.91 0.24
N LYS A 141 -6.77 21.61 0.17
CA LYS A 141 -7.34 20.76 1.23
C LYS A 141 -6.37 19.65 1.65
N ILE A 142 -6.44 19.29 2.93
CA ILE A 142 -5.84 18.08 3.49
C ILE A 142 -6.94 17.03 3.65
N PHE A 143 -6.68 15.83 3.16
CA PHE A 143 -7.60 14.69 3.25
C PHE A 143 -7.07 13.67 4.25
N LEU A 144 -7.93 13.29 5.18
CA LEU A 144 -7.68 12.29 6.20
C LEU A 144 -8.71 11.17 6.08
N GLN A 145 -8.25 9.93 5.99
CA GLN A 145 -9.09 8.76 6.20
C GLN A 145 -9.00 8.37 7.68
N GLN A 146 -10.08 8.52 8.40
CA GLN A 146 -10.18 8.13 9.82
C GLN A 146 -10.39 6.62 9.94
N ASN A 147 -9.94 6.03 11.04
CA ASN A 147 -10.08 4.58 11.28
C ASN A 147 -11.55 4.12 11.36
N ASP A 148 -12.45 4.99 11.82
CA ASP A 148 -13.90 4.71 11.81
C ASP A 148 -14.52 4.77 10.41
N GLY A 149 -13.72 4.99 9.38
CA GLY A 149 -14.15 4.99 7.99
C GLY A 149 -14.75 6.31 7.50
N VAL A 150 -14.55 7.41 8.21
CA VAL A 150 -14.91 8.74 7.73
C VAL A 150 -13.75 9.33 6.93
N LEU A 151 -13.98 9.71 5.69
CA LEU A 151 -13.07 10.53 4.88
C LEU A 151 -13.39 12.01 5.14
N VAL A 152 -12.40 12.76 5.58
CA VAL A 152 -12.53 14.18 5.93
C VAL A 152 -11.68 15.04 5.02
N ALA A 153 -12.22 16.14 4.54
CA ALA A 153 -11.50 17.23 3.89
C ALA A 153 -11.37 18.41 4.84
N LEU A 154 -10.14 18.83 5.12
CA LEU A 154 -9.81 19.99 5.95
C LEU A 154 -9.23 21.09 5.06
N ASP A 155 -9.62 22.34 5.28
CA ASP A 155 -8.94 23.48 4.67
C ASP A 155 -7.48 23.51 5.13
N ALA A 156 -6.53 23.47 4.19
CA ALA A 156 -5.11 23.34 4.50
C ALA A 156 -4.54 24.52 5.31
N LYS A 157 -5.13 25.71 5.20
CA LYS A 157 -4.66 26.91 5.91
C LYS A 157 -5.20 27.01 7.32
N THR A 158 -6.45 26.60 7.54
CA THR A 158 -7.18 26.84 8.79
C THR A 158 -7.46 25.58 9.61
N GLY A 159 -7.38 24.39 9.00
CA GLY A 159 -7.78 23.12 9.63
C GLY A 159 -9.29 22.93 9.79
N ASN A 160 -10.10 23.87 9.29
CA ASN A 160 -11.56 23.76 9.36
C ASN A 160 -12.05 22.64 8.44
N LYS A 161 -13.02 21.86 8.93
CA LYS A 161 -13.67 20.84 8.12
C LYS A 161 -14.48 21.49 6.99
N VAL A 162 -14.17 21.09 5.74
CA VAL A 162 -14.89 21.52 4.53
C VAL A 162 -16.05 20.58 4.26
N TRP A 163 -15.78 19.28 4.26
CA TRP A 163 -16.77 18.22 4.12
C TRP A 163 -16.26 16.91 4.74
N ASP A 164 -17.17 16.00 4.98
CA ASP A 164 -16.85 14.62 5.38
C ASP A 164 -17.88 13.65 4.82
N VAL A 165 -17.44 12.39 4.62
CA VAL A 165 -18.30 11.32 4.11
C VAL A 165 -17.95 9.98 4.75
N LYS A 166 -18.95 9.19 5.07
CA LYS A 166 -18.77 7.82 5.56
C LYS A 166 -18.42 6.91 4.38
N VAL A 167 -17.23 6.33 4.38
CA VAL A 167 -16.72 5.44 3.33
C VAL A 167 -17.10 3.99 3.61
N VAL A 168 -16.93 3.52 4.86
CA VAL A 168 -17.17 2.12 5.27
C VAL A 168 -18.13 2.04 6.46
N ASP A 169 -18.81 0.90 6.60
CA ASP A 169 -19.70 0.64 7.74
C ASP A 169 -19.00 -0.22 8.81
N ASN A 170 -18.73 0.38 9.96
CA ASN A 170 -18.09 -0.31 11.08
C ASN A 170 -18.96 -1.42 11.69
N LYS A 171 -20.29 -1.36 11.52
CA LYS A 171 -21.19 -2.42 12.02
C LYS A 171 -20.98 -3.75 11.30
N GLU A 172 -20.46 -3.70 10.08
CA GLU A 172 -20.08 -4.88 9.30
C GLU A 172 -18.64 -5.35 9.58
N GLY A 173 -17.89 -4.63 10.42
CA GLY A 173 -16.48 -4.92 10.70
C GLY A 173 -15.49 -4.19 9.80
N ALA A 174 -15.97 -3.29 8.95
CA ALA A 174 -15.12 -2.51 8.06
C ALA A 174 -14.44 -1.35 8.79
N ALA A 175 -13.18 -1.10 8.44
CA ALA A 175 -12.38 0.01 8.93
C ALA A 175 -11.55 0.62 7.79
N ALA A 176 -10.75 1.65 8.08
CA ALA A 176 -9.87 2.24 7.08
C ALA A 176 -8.55 2.70 7.70
N THR A 177 -7.45 2.44 6.98
CA THR A 177 -6.08 2.72 7.45
C THR A 177 -5.18 3.36 6.38
N ASN A 178 -5.68 3.49 5.14
CA ASN A 178 -4.91 4.00 4.01
C ASN A 178 -4.75 5.52 4.03
N ALA A 179 -3.74 6.02 3.29
CA ALA A 179 -3.66 7.42 2.91
C ALA A 179 -4.62 7.69 1.74
N PRO A 180 -5.49 8.72 1.80
CA PRO A 180 -6.23 9.14 0.62
C PRO A 180 -5.30 9.71 -0.45
N HIS A 181 -5.53 9.36 -1.71
CA HIS A 181 -4.75 9.90 -2.83
C HIS A 181 -5.62 10.85 -3.68
N VAL A 182 -5.10 12.05 -3.91
CA VAL A 182 -5.76 13.01 -4.81
C VAL A 182 -5.25 12.77 -6.23
N ILE A 183 -6.18 12.54 -7.14
CA ILE A 183 -5.91 12.37 -8.57
C ILE A 183 -6.94 13.16 -9.35
N LYS A 184 -6.52 14.18 -10.10
CA LYS A 184 -7.40 15.13 -10.77
C LYS A 184 -8.38 15.80 -9.78
N ASP A 185 -9.66 15.68 -10.06
CA ASP A 185 -10.77 16.19 -9.25
C ASP A 185 -11.33 15.15 -8.26
N LYS A 186 -10.56 14.09 -7.97
CA LYS A 186 -11.02 12.95 -7.16
C LYS A 186 -10.12 12.68 -5.97
N VAL A 187 -10.74 12.20 -4.91
CA VAL A 187 -10.06 11.63 -3.75
C VAL A 187 -10.31 10.12 -3.76
N ILE A 188 -9.24 9.34 -3.92
CA ILE A 188 -9.28 7.88 -3.97
C ILE A 188 -9.00 7.34 -2.58
N THR A 189 -9.84 6.44 -2.11
CA THR A 189 -9.67 5.78 -0.81
C THR A 189 -10.22 4.36 -0.83
N GLY A 190 -9.78 3.55 0.10
CA GLY A 190 -10.11 2.13 0.18
C GLY A 190 -10.73 1.70 1.50
N CYS A 191 -10.82 0.39 1.70
CA CYS A 191 -11.34 -0.22 2.91
C CYS A 191 -10.47 -1.38 3.41
N ALA A 192 -10.53 -1.64 4.72
CA ALA A 192 -9.98 -2.79 5.40
C ALA A 192 -11.10 -3.58 6.10
N GLY A 193 -10.87 -4.85 6.43
CA GLY A 193 -11.83 -5.70 7.14
C GLY A 193 -11.95 -7.11 6.57
N GLY A 194 -10.96 -7.60 5.83
CA GLY A 194 -10.94 -8.98 5.32
C GLY A 194 -11.15 -10.00 6.42
N GLU A 195 -10.52 -9.82 7.57
CA GLU A 195 -10.59 -10.63 8.79
C GLU A 195 -11.94 -10.57 9.51
N TYR A 196 -12.84 -9.71 9.03
CA TYR A 196 -14.23 -9.57 9.49
C TYR A 196 -15.23 -10.03 8.41
N GLY A 197 -14.74 -10.57 7.29
CA GLY A 197 -15.57 -10.96 6.16
C GLY A 197 -16.22 -9.78 5.44
N VAL A 198 -15.57 -8.63 5.44
CA VAL A 198 -16.01 -7.45 4.70
C VAL A 198 -15.69 -7.63 3.22
N ARG A 199 -16.65 -7.40 2.37
CA ARG A 199 -16.45 -7.28 0.93
C ARG A 199 -15.89 -5.88 0.62
N CYS A 200 -14.57 -5.77 0.50
CA CYS A 200 -13.91 -4.49 0.30
C CYS A 200 -14.03 -3.93 -1.12
N TYR A 201 -13.73 -2.65 -1.23
CA TYR A 201 -13.83 -1.87 -2.47
C TYR A 201 -12.85 -0.69 -2.48
N LEU A 202 -12.52 -0.22 -3.67
CA LEU A 202 -11.87 1.08 -3.91
C LEU A 202 -12.92 2.09 -4.33
N THR A 203 -12.82 3.32 -3.85
CA THR A 203 -13.82 4.37 -4.09
C THR A 203 -13.16 5.68 -4.49
N ALA A 204 -13.77 6.39 -5.44
CA ALA A 204 -13.45 7.76 -5.80
C ALA A 204 -14.56 8.72 -5.36
N TYR A 205 -14.18 9.80 -4.70
CA TYR A 205 -15.06 10.89 -4.29
C TYR A 205 -14.65 12.18 -4.97
N ASN A 206 -15.62 13.05 -5.25
CA ASN A 206 -15.37 14.39 -5.78
C ASN A 206 -14.60 15.23 -4.74
N ILE A 207 -13.52 15.86 -5.15
CA ILE A 207 -12.63 16.65 -4.27
C ILE A 207 -13.32 17.88 -3.66
N LYS A 208 -14.38 18.40 -4.31
CA LYS A 208 -15.05 19.64 -3.88
C LYS A 208 -16.05 19.42 -2.75
N ASP A 209 -16.82 18.32 -2.83
CA ASP A 209 -18.00 18.12 -1.98
C ASP A 209 -18.10 16.72 -1.35
N GLY A 210 -17.18 15.79 -1.67
CA GLY A 210 -17.20 14.42 -1.16
C GLY A 210 -18.30 13.55 -1.77
N SER A 211 -18.96 13.97 -2.86
CA SER A 211 -19.93 13.12 -3.55
C SER A 211 -19.26 11.91 -4.19
N LEU A 212 -19.95 10.77 -4.17
CA LEU A 212 -19.44 9.53 -4.76
C LEU A 212 -19.36 9.65 -6.28
N VAL A 213 -18.19 9.36 -6.86
CA VAL A 213 -17.98 9.30 -8.32
C VAL A 213 -18.13 7.86 -8.82
N TRP A 214 -17.37 6.93 -8.25
CA TRP A 214 -17.48 5.50 -8.53
C TRP A 214 -17.00 4.66 -7.34
N ARG A 215 -17.44 3.39 -7.32
CA ARG A 215 -17.00 2.36 -6.38
C ARG A 215 -16.77 1.07 -7.14
N ALA A 216 -15.60 0.45 -6.95
CA ALA A 216 -15.23 -0.82 -7.55
C ALA A 216 -14.99 -1.85 -6.43
N TYR A 217 -15.82 -2.88 -6.34
CA TYR A 217 -15.65 -3.96 -5.39
C TYR A 217 -14.44 -4.83 -5.76
N SER A 218 -13.86 -5.51 -4.78
CA SER A 218 -12.73 -6.42 -4.98
C SER A 218 -13.14 -7.86 -5.27
N THR A 219 -14.39 -8.22 -4.99
CA THR A 219 -14.94 -9.58 -5.16
C THR A 219 -16.39 -9.49 -5.64
N GLY A 220 -16.96 -10.60 -6.13
CA GLY A 220 -18.34 -10.68 -6.58
C GLY A 220 -18.54 -10.33 -8.05
N PRO A 221 -19.78 -9.99 -8.47
CA PRO A 221 -20.10 -9.80 -9.89
C PRO A 221 -19.12 -8.88 -10.62
N ASP A 222 -18.63 -9.32 -11.77
CA ASP A 222 -17.65 -8.55 -12.56
C ASP A 222 -18.16 -7.15 -12.91
N SER A 223 -19.48 -6.98 -13.03
CA SER A 223 -20.13 -5.66 -13.23
C SER A 223 -19.94 -4.71 -12.04
N GLU A 224 -19.90 -5.21 -10.81
CA GLU A 224 -19.66 -4.42 -9.59
C GLU A 224 -18.17 -4.25 -9.30
N VAL A 225 -17.34 -5.17 -9.78
CA VAL A 225 -15.87 -5.02 -9.82
C VAL A 225 -15.45 -4.01 -10.89
N LEU A 226 -16.39 -3.51 -11.71
CA LEU A 226 -16.19 -2.63 -12.85
C LEU A 226 -15.25 -3.24 -13.90
N ILE A 227 -15.47 -4.50 -14.20
CA ILE A 227 -14.85 -5.23 -15.30
C ILE A 227 -15.83 -5.27 -16.47
N GLY A 228 -15.38 -4.94 -17.67
CA GLY A 228 -16.22 -4.86 -18.84
C GLY A 228 -15.49 -5.33 -20.09
N LYS A 229 -16.11 -5.03 -21.23
CA LYS A 229 -15.53 -5.31 -22.55
C LYS A 229 -14.15 -4.66 -22.66
N GLY A 230 -13.18 -5.38 -23.20
CA GLY A 230 -11.80 -4.92 -23.40
C GLY A 230 -10.88 -5.19 -22.20
N PHE A 231 -11.40 -5.72 -21.09
CA PHE A 231 -10.57 -6.11 -19.97
C PHE A 231 -9.56 -7.20 -20.39
N ASN A 232 -8.28 -6.94 -20.14
CA ASN A 232 -7.15 -7.81 -20.49
C ASN A 232 -7.01 -8.16 -22.00
N GLU A 233 -7.74 -7.50 -22.90
CA GLU A 233 -7.68 -7.81 -24.34
C GLU A 233 -6.26 -7.71 -24.93
N ALA A 234 -5.50 -6.70 -24.47
CA ALA A 234 -4.14 -6.46 -24.95
C ALA A 234 -3.06 -7.28 -24.23
N ASN A 235 -3.43 -8.10 -23.22
CA ASN A 235 -2.49 -8.95 -22.51
C ASN A 235 -2.31 -10.28 -23.26
N PRO A 236 -1.13 -10.57 -23.85
CA PRO A 236 -0.92 -11.78 -24.64
C PRO A 236 -0.99 -13.07 -23.81
N HIS A 237 -0.84 -12.98 -22.49
CA HIS A 237 -0.85 -14.13 -21.57
C HIS A 237 -2.21 -14.33 -20.89
N TYR A 238 -3.16 -13.42 -21.07
CA TYR A 238 -4.42 -13.47 -20.34
C TYR A 238 -5.24 -14.74 -20.62
N SER A 239 -5.21 -15.25 -21.85
CA SER A 239 -5.89 -16.51 -22.20
C SER A 239 -5.26 -17.75 -21.55
N ALA A 240 -4.05 -17.60 -21.02
CA ALA A 240 -3.34 -18.60 -20.25
C ALA A 240 -3.34 -18.29 -18.74
N LEU A 241 -3.84 -17.10 -18.33
CA LEU A 241 -4.11 -16.85 -16.91
C LEU A 241 -5.09 -17.91 -16.45
N SER A 242 -4.67 -18.64 -15.45
CA SER A 242 -5.41 -19.76 -14.89
C SER A 242 -6.71 -19.30 -14.25
N VAL A 243 -7.72 -19.28 -15.04
CA VAL A 243 -9.07 -19.39 -14.49
C VAL A 243 -9.38 -20.86 -14.50
N TYR A 244 -9.45 -21.45 -13.34
CA TYR A 244 -9.71 -22.86 -13.18
C TYR A 244 -11.14 -23.09 -12.72
N GLU A 245 -11.79 -24.09 -13.28
CA GLU A 245 -12.95 -24.70 -12.71
C GLU A 245 -12.49 -25.73 -11.68
N ASP A 246 -12.96 -25.66 -10.44
CA ASP A 246 -12.71 -26.72 -9.47
C ASP A 246 -13.43 -27.99 -9.94
N VAL A 247 -12.65 -29.03 -10.12
CA VAL A 247 -13.17 -30.33 -10.53
C VAL A 247 -12.86 -31.33 -9.41
N ASN A 248 -13.89 -31.92 -8.83
CA ASN A 248 -13.76 -32.92 -7.77
C ASN A 248 -13.01 -32.40 -6.51
N GLY A 249 -13.20 -31.13 -6.16
CA GLY A 249 -12.54 -30.52 -4.99
C GLY A 249 -11.04 -30.34 -5.18
N GLY A 250 -10.64 -29.69 -6.27
CA GLY A 250 -9.23 -29.43 -6.62
C GLY A 250 -8.41 -28.70 -5.57
N HIS A 251 -9.06 -27.97 -4.67
CA HIS A 251 -8.46 -27.36 -3.46
C HIS A 251 -8.22 -28.38 -2.35
N LYS A 252 -8.81 -29.60 -2.42
CA LYS A 252 -8.61 -30.69 -1.46
C LYS A 252 -7.53 -31.64 -1.96
N GLN A 253 -6.88 -32.32 -1.02
CA GLN A 253 -5.89 -33.33 -1.36
C GLN A 253 -6.50 -34.40 -2.28
N GLY A 254 -5.96 -34.54 -3.49
CA GLY A 254 -6.44 -35.47 -4.53
C GLY A 254 -7.50 -34.92 -5.48
N GLY A 255 -7.93 -33.66 -5.33
CA GLY A 255 -8.74 -32.97 -6.32
C GLY A 255 -7.93 -32.41 -7.48
N SER A 256 -8.58 -31.79 -8.45
CA SER A 256 -7.95 -31.18 -9.61
C SER A 256 -8.65 -29.90 -10.04
N PHE A 257 -7.88 -28.98 -10.64
CA PHE A 257 -8.39 -27.80 -11.32
C PHE A 257 -8.31 -28.00 -12.83
N LYS A 258 -9.37 -27.62 -13.51
CA LYS A 258 -9.43 -27.65 -14.98
C LYS A 258 -9.38 -26.23 -15.52
N PRO A 259 -8.42 -25.90 -16.41
CA PRO A 259 -8.38 -24.59 -17.05
C PRO A 259 -9.67 -24.29 -17.81
N LEU A 260 -10.20 -23.07 -17.63
CA LEU A 260 -11.29 -22.57 -18.48
C LEU A 260 -10.78 -22.33 -19.89
N LYS A 261 -11.61 -22.66 -20.88
CA LYS A 261 -11.32 -22.40 -22.28
C LYS A 261 -11.46 -20.90 -22.57
N LYS A 262 -10.70 -20.41 -23.56
CA LYS A 262 -10.71 -19.00 -23.96
C LYS A 262 -12.12 -18.48 -24.26
N GLU A 263 -12.98 -19.32 -24.84
CA GLU A 263 -14.36 -18.98 -25.18
C GLU A 263 -15.25 -18.76 -23.95
N GLN A 264 -14.85 -19.31 -22.80
CA GLN A 264 -15.53 -19.16 -21.50
C GLN A 264 -15.10 -17.89 -20.76
N LEU A 265 -14.07 -17.17 -21.25
CA LEU A 265 -13.50 -15.96 -20.66
C LEU A 265 -14.05 -14.67 -21.31
N LYS A 266 -15.28 -14.67 -21.76
CA LYS A 266 -15.93 -13.49 -22.32
C LYS A 266 -16.46 -12.58 -21.20
N PHE A 267 -15.95 -11.38 -21.11
CA PHE A 267 -16.39 -10.39 -20.15
C PHE A 267 -17.52 -9.51 -20.71
N PRO A 268 -18.54 -9.17 -19.91
CA PRO A 268 -18.75 -9.55 -18.51
C PRO A 268 -19.41 -10.94 -18.31
N GLU A 269 -19.71 -11.66 -19.36
CA GLU A 269 -20.49 -12.93 -19.30
C GLU A 269 -19.73 -14.05 -18.57
N ALA A 270 -18.41 -13.94 -18.47
CA ALA A 270 -17.59 -14.89 -17.71
C ALA A 270 -17.87 -14.86 -16.22
N ASP A 271 -18.16 -13.66 -15.70
CA ASP A 271 -18.45 -13.37 -14.28
C ASP A 271 -17.51 -14.09 -13.31
N LEU A 272 -16.19 -13.87 -13.53
CA LEU A 272 -15.16 -14.60 -12.81
C LEU A 272 -15.10 -14.24 -11.33
N GLY A 273 -15.50 -13.03 -10.97
CA GLY A 273 -15.61 -12.61 -9.59
C GLY A 273 -16.68 -13.37 -8.79
N VAL A 274 -17.61 -14.06 -9.47
CA VAL A 274 -18.58 -14.99 -8.87
C VAL A 274 -18.16 -16.44 -9.07
N ARG A 275 -17.85 -16.83 -10.31
CA ARG A 275 -17.60 -18.23 -10.69
C ARG A 275 -16.36 -18.86 -10.05
N THR A 276 -15.43 -18.06 -9.57
CA THR A 276 -14.20 -18.55 -8.92
C THR A 276 -14.30 -18.61 -7.40
N TRP A 277 -15.49 -18.38 -6.84
CA TRP A 277 -15.84 -18.61 -5.44
C TRP A 277 -16.73 -19.85 -5.38
N LEU A 278 -16.10 -21.01 -5.55
CA LEU A 278 -16.80 -22.28 -5.58
C LEU A 278 -17.15 -22.70 -4.14
N GLU A 279 -18.34 -23.25 -3.96
CA GLU A 279 -18.82 -23.55 -2.63
C GLU A 279 -18.79 -25.03 -2.30
N PRO A 280 -18.38 -25.40 -1.08
CA PRO A 280 -18.77 -26.68 -0.53
C PRO A 280 -20.19 -26.56 0.05
N GLN A 281 -21.16 -27.01 -0.70
CA GLN A 281 -22.53 -27.43 -0.29
C GLN A 281 -23.44 -26.47 0.50
N ALA A 282 -22.99 -25.34 1.08
CA ALA A 282 -23.79 -24.56 2.02
C ALA A 282 -23.85 -23.04 1.82
N ARG A 283 -23.02 -22.45 0.98
CA ARG A 283 -23.00 -21.01 0.74
C ARG A 283 -23.10 -20.70 -0.75
N LYS A 284 -24.18 -20.05 -1.17
CA LYS A 284 -24.36 -19.68 -2.58
C LYS A 284 -23.62 -18.41 -3.02
N ASP A 285 -22.99 -17.68 -2.10
CA ASP A 285 -22.43 -16.35 -2.38
C ASP A 285 -21.20 -16.04 -1.51
N GLY A 286 -20.20 -16.94 -1.48
CA GLY A 286 -18.99 -16.80 -0.66
C GLY A 286 -18.22 -15.51 -0.90
N TRP A 287 -18.29 -14.96 -2.11
CA TRP A 287 -17.71 -13.67 -2.48
C TRP A 287 -18.29 -12.46 -1.71
N GLN A 288 -19.50 -12.57 -1.13
CA GLN A 288 -20.10 -11.51 -0.32
C GLN A 288 -19.32 -11.22 0.97
N ASN A 289 -18.56 -12.20 1.43
CA ASN A 289 -17.64 -12.06 2.57
C ASN A 289 -16.18 -12.17 2.12
N GLY A 290 -15.93 -11.87 0.86
CA GLY A 290 -14.71 -12.23 0.14
C GLY A 290 -13.45 -11.43 0.47
N GLY A 291 -13.47 -10.48 1.39
CA GLY A 291 -12.28 -9.70 1.72
C GLY A 291 -11.85 -8.77 0.59
N GLY A 292 -10.60 -8.90 0.14
CA GLY A 292 -10.02 -8.08 -0.91
C GLY A 292 -9.78 -6.65 -0.47
N GLY A 293 -9.13 -6.43 0.68
CA GLY A 293 -8.79 -5.13 1.23
C GLY A 293 -8.12 -4.22 0.19
N THR A 294 -8.39 -2.91 0.25
CA THR A 294 -7.82 -1.90 -0.66
C THR A 294 -7.15 -0.77 0.12
N CYS A 295 -6.72 -1.05 1.35
CA CYS A 295 -6.13 -0.09 2.26
C CYS A 295 -4.62 0.15 2.05
N GLY A 296 -4.07 -0.23 0.91
CA GLY A 296 -2.66 -0.07 0.55
C GLY A 296 -2.32 1.25 -0.11
N TRP A 297 -1.39 1.20 -1.05
CA TRP A 297 -0.87 2.35 -1.79
C TRP A 297 -1.38 2.36 -3.23
N TYR A 298 -1.60 3.55 -3.76
CA TYR A 298 -2.08 3.75 -5.14
C TYR A 298 -1.04 4.51 -5.94
N SER A 299 -0.86 4.16 -7.21
CA SER A 299 -0.05 4.94 -8.15
C SER A 299 -0.86 5.33 -9.38
N TYR A 300 -0.48 6.39 -10.04
CA TYR A 300 -1.22 6.94 -11.16
C TYR A 300 -0.28 7.32 -12.30
N ASP A 301 -0.65 6.94 -13.52
CA ASP A 301 0.02 7.36 -14.74
C ASP A 301 -0.86 8.39 -15.49
N PRO A 302 -0.52 9.68 -15.44
CA PRO A 302 -1.28 10.71 -16.14
C PRO A 302 -1.36 10.51 -17.65
N ALA A 303 -0.34 9.89 -18.25
CA ALA A 303 -0.29 9.71 -19.71
C ALA A 303 -1.31 8.68 -20.20
N SER A 304 -1.58 7.64 -19.43
CA SER A 304 -2.58 6.61 -19.76
C SER A 304 -3.91 6.79 -19.02
N ASN A 305 -4.00 7.74 -18.08
CA ASN A 305 -5.13 7.94 -17.17
C ASN A 305 -5.45 6.71 -16.32
N LEU A 306 -4.43 5.92 -15.96
CA LEU A 306 -4.61 4.68 -15.21
C LEU A 306 -4.11 4.78 -13.78
N LEU A 307 -4.97 4.33 -12.88
CA LEU A 307 -4.71 4.10 -11.46
C LEU A 307 -4.31 2.64 -11.26
N TYR A 308 -3.21 2.39 -10.53
CA TYR A 308 -2.72 1.06 -10.19
C TYR A 308 -2.80 0.83 -8.68
N TYR A 309 -3.32 -0.34 -8.29
CA TYR A 309 -3.41 -0.74 -6.89
C TYR A 309 -3.57 -2.26 -6.78
N GLY A 310 -3.33 -2.79 -5.60
CA GLY A 310 -3.56 -4.20 -5.29
C GLY A 310 -4.76 -4.42 -4.39
N THR A 311 -5.36 -5.59 -4.45
CA THR A 311 -6.38 -6.06 -3.52
C THR A 311 -5.78 -7.07 -2.55
N GLY A 312 -6.26 -7.07 -1.30
CA GLY A 312 -5.81 -7.94 -0.24
C GLY A 312 -6.32 -9.38 -0.34
N ASN A 313 -6.07 -10.12 0.71
CA ASN A 313 -6.42 -11.53 0.85
C ASN A 313 -7.91 -11.80 0.69
N PRO A 314 -8.29 -13.03 0.27
CA PRO A 314 -9.68 -13.48 0.34
C PRO A 314 -10.08 -13.73 1.81
N GLY A 315 -11.27 -13.26 2.20
CA GLY A 315 -11.88 -13.64 3.48
C GLY A 315 -12.47 -15.04 3.36
N VAL A 316 -12.36 -15.79 4.30
CA VAL A 316 -11.69 -16.12 5.53
C VAL A 316 -10.32 -16.80 5.26
N TRP A 317 -9.43 -16.84 6.24
CA TRP A 317 -8.09 -17.45 6.04
C TRP A 317 -8.10 -18.97 5.86
N ASN A 318 -9.16 -19.68 6.33
CA ASN A 318 -9.34 -21.10 6.04
C ASN A 318 -9.70 -21.29 4.55
N PRO A 319 -8.80 -21.85 3.72
CA PRO A 319 -9.02 -21.97 2.28
C PRO A 319 -10.12 -22.97 1.93
N ASP A 320 -10.37 -23.97 2.78
CA ASP A 320 -11.35 -25.04 2.50
C ASP A 320 -12.80 -24.53 2.47
N VAL A 321 -13.07 -23.37 3.08
CA VAL A 321 -14.43 -22.79 3.07
C VAL A 321 -14.69 -21.86 1.90
N ARG A 322 -13.68 -21.62 1.05
CA ARG A 322 -13.75 -20.75 -0.12
C ARG A 322 -13.01 -21.33 -1.34
N PRO A 323 -13.39 -22.52 -1.81
CA PRO A 323 -12.72 -23.15 -2.94
C PRO A 323 -12.77 -22.29 -4.20
N GLY A 324 -11.83 -22.54 -5.14
CA GLY A 324 -11.64 -21.79 -6.37
C GLY A 324 -10.59 -20.69 -6.25
N ASP A 325 -10.33 -19.99 -7.33
CA ASP A 325 -9.28 -18.95 -7.41
C ASP A 325 -9.56 -17.70 -6.56
N ASN A 326 -10.80 -17.49 -6.12
CA ASN A 326 -11.25 -16.33 -5.33
C ASN A 326 -10.95 -14.98 -6.00
N LYS A 327 -11.27 -14.85 -7.28
CA LYS A 327 -11.09 -13.58 -7.98
C LYS A 327 -12.07 -12.53 -7.45
N TRP A 328 -11.67 -11.30 -7.27
CA TRP A 328 -10.41 -10.67 -7.64
C TRP A 328 -9.63 -10.25 -6.38
N ALA A 329 -9.61 -11.09 -5.35
CA ALA A 329 -8.65 -10.97 -4.27
C ALA A 329 -7.22 -11.19 -4.80
N MET A 330 -6.20 -10.70 -4.12
CA MET A 330 -4.78 -10.86 -4.48
C MET A 330 -4.42 -10.35 -5.88
N THR A 331 -5.10 -9.30 -6.35
CA THR A 331 -5.03 -8.84 -7.74
C THR A 331 -4.49 -7.43 -7.84
N ILE A 332 -3.49 -7.21 -8.71
CA ILE A 332 -3.12 -5.87 -9.16
C ILE A 332 -4.05 -5.46 -10.28
N PHE A 333 -4.70 -4.31 -10.14
CA PHE A 333 -5.54 -3.68 -11.15
C PHE A 333 -4.90 -2.43 -11.73
N ALA A 334 -5.13 -2.21 -13.03
CA ALA A 334 -5.03 -0.92 -13.68
C ALA A 334 -6.44 -0.45 -14.06
N ARG A 335 -6.87 0.69 -13.53
CA ARG A 335 -8.21 1.24 -13.74
C ARG A 335 -8.16 2.63 -14.33
N ASP A 336 -9.09 2.91 -15.22
CA ASP A 336 -9.35 4.28 -15.66
C ASP A 336 -9.85 5.11 -14.45
N VAL A 337 -9.16 6.20 -14.13
CA VAL A 337 -9.44 6.97 -12.92
C VAL A 337 -10.76 7.74 -12.96
N ASP A 338 -11.25 8.06 -14.18
CA ASP A 338 -12.48 8.84 -14.32
C ASP A 338 -13.73 7.96 -14.19
N THR A 339 -13.65 6.71 -14.66
CA THR A 339 -14.80 5.78 -14.70
C THR A 339 -14.72 4.65 -13.69
N GLY A 340 -13.53 4.37 -13.13
CA GLY A 340 -13.27 3.20 -12.30
C GLY A 340 -13.19 1.88 -13.09
N MET A 341 -13.39 1.89 -14.42
CA MET A 341 -13.36 0.66 -15.23
C MET A 341 -11.96 0.05 -15.30
N ALA A 342 -11.86 -1.24 -14.99
CA ALA A 342 -10.62 -1.98 -15.08
C ALA A 342 -10.18 -2.17 -16.54
N ARG A 343 -8.91 -1.88 -16.83
CA ARG A 343 -8.27 -2.12 -18.11
C ARG A 343 -7.58 -3.46 -18.17
N TRP A 344 -6.88 -3.78 -17.09
CA TRP A 344 -6.29 -5.08 -16.90
C TRP A 344 -6.18 -5.41 -15.40
N GLY A 345 -6.06 -6.68 -15.09
CA GLY A 345 -5.80 -7.20 -13.75
C GLY A 345 -4.97 -8.47 -13.81
N TYR A 346 -4.12 -8.67 -12.80
CA TYR A 346 -3.32 -9.87 -12.63
C TYR A 346 -3.40 -10.35 -11.19
N GLN A 347 -3.90 -11.59 -11.00
CA GLN A 347 -3.98 -12.23 -9.69
C GLN A 347 -2.66 -12.92 -9.37
N MET A 348 -1.97 -12.45 -8.34
CA MET A 348 -0.62 -12.91 -7.97
C MET A 348 -0.64 -14.25 -7.22
N THR A 349 -1.64 -14.46 -6.38
CA THR A 349 -1.79 -15.67 -5.57
C THR A 349 -3.22 -16.20 -5.69
N PRO A 350 -3.55 -16.95 -6.77
CA PRO A 350 -4.85 -17.61 -6.90
C PRO A 350 -5.09 -18.57 -5.72
N HIS A 351 -6.30 -18.57 -5.15
CA HIS A 351 -6.64 -19.37 -3.98
C HIS A 351 -5.58 -19.23 -2.88
N ASP A 352 -5.43 -18.00 -2.39
CA ASP A 352 -4.45 -17.71 -1.34
C ASP A 352 -4.77 -18.52 -0.07
N GLU A 353 -3.77 -19.25 0.42
CA GLU A 353 -3.87 -20.17 1.56
C GLU A 353 -3.10 -19.65 2.78
N TRP A 354 -2.48 -18.43 2.70
CA TRP A 354 -1.45 -17.98 3.64
C TRP A 354 -1.63 -16.55 4.15
N ASP A 355 -2.66 -15.84 3.68
CA ASP A 355 -2.85 -14.41 3.93
C ASP A 355 -1.75 -13.54 3.31
N TYR A 356 -1.45 -13.77 2.04
CA TYR A 356 -0.47 -12.97 1.30
C TYR A 356 -1.14 -11.79 0.59
N ASP A 357 -1.45 -10.74 1.32
CA ASP A 357 -2.06 -9.53 0.78
C ASP A 357 -1.33 -8.94 -0.43
N GLY A 358 -2.07 -8.58 -1.48
CA GLY A 358 -1.54 -7.96 -2.69
C GLY A 358 -1.57 -6.43 -2.72
N MET A 359 -1.80 -5.75 -1.60
CA MET A 359 -2.08 -4.31 -1.55
C MET A 359 -0.85 -3.41 -1.37
N ASN A 360 0.36 -3.94 -1.45
CA ASN A 360 1.59 -3.17 -1.41
C ASN A 360 1.67 -2.17 -2.56
N GLU A 361 2.62 -1.23 -2.51
CA GLU A 361 2.77 -0.24 -3.58
C GLU A 361 3.20 -0.86 -4.90
N THR A 362 2.67 -0.31 -5.98
CA THR A 362 3.18 -0.50 -7.33
C THR A 362 3.96 0.73 -7.74
N ILE A 363 5.23 0.56 -8.12
CA ILE A 363 6.12 1.66 -8.52
C ILE A 363 6.14 1.73 -10.05
N LEU A 364 5.78 2.90 -10.61
CA LEU A 364 5.78 3.13 -12.04
C LEU A 364 7.15 3.69 -12.47
N TRP A 365 7.67 3.19 -13.59
CA TRP A 365 8.96 3.63 -14.12
C TRP A 365 9.09 3.35 -15.61
N ASP A 366 10.02 4.03 -16.26
CA ASP A 366 10.26 3.87 -17.68
C ASP A 366 11.69 3.42 -17.94
N ASP A 367 11.88 2.54 -18.92
CA ASP A 367 13.20 2.14 -19.38
C ASP A 367 13.23 1.88 -20.88
N ALA A 368 14.12 2.57 -21.59
CA ALA A 368 14.33 2.41 -23.04
C ALA A 368 13.02 2.43 -23.86
N GLY A 369 12.09 3.33 -23.50
CA GLY A 369 10.76 3.45 -24.14
C GLY A 369 9.71 2.48 -23.63
N LYS A 370 10.05 1.53 -22.77
CA LYS A 370 9.10 0.64 -22.10
C LYS A 370 8.42 1.34 -20.94
N LYS A 371 7.13 1.14 -20.79
CA LYS A 371 6.29 1.61 -19.68
C LYS A 371 6.13 0.49 -18.67
N LEU A 372 6.79 0.58 -17.54
CA LEU A 372 6.93 -0.52 -16.58
C LEU A 372 6.25 -0.21 -15.24
N ALA A 373 5.77 -1.25 -14.58
CA ALA A 373 5.29 -1.23 -13.21
C ALA A 373 5.95 -2.37 -12.43
N THR A 374 6.50 -2.08 -11.26
CA THR A 374 7.10 -3.10 -10.38
C THR A 374 6.36 -3.13 -9.06
N HIS A 375 6.03 -4.34 -8.62
CA HIS A 375 5.34 -4.62 -7.36
C HIS A 375 6.12 -5.67 -6.57
N PHE A 376 6.28 -5.42 -5.28
CA PHE A 376 6.89 -6.35 -4.33
C PHE A 376 5.81 -6.87 -3.41
N ASP A 377 5.46 -8.15 -3.56
CA ASP A 377 4.30 -8.72 -2.90
C ASP A 377 4.64 -9.42 -1.57
N ARG A 378 3.64 -9.56 -0.66
CA ARG A 378 3.80 -10.35 0.56
C ARG A 378 4.20 -11.79 0.26
N ASN A 379 3.71 -12.38 -0.82
CA ASN A 379 4.01 -13.76 -1.24
C ASN A 379 5.50 -14.03 -1.51
N GLY A 380 6.33 -12.99 -1.53
CA GLY A 380 7.77 -13.09 -1.64
C GLY A 380 8.31 -13.02 -3.06
N PHE A 381 7.47 -12.72 -4.03
CA PHE A 381 7.88 -12.47 -5.41
C PHE A 381 7.91 -10.97 -5.71
N GLY A 382 8.92 -10.55 -6.47
CA GLY A 382 8.97 -9.24 -7.12
C GLY A 382 8.48 -9.37 -8.55
N TYR A 383 7.44 -8.61 -8.89
CA TYR A 383 6.80 -8.64 -10.19
C TYR A 383 7.14 -7.38 -10.99
N THR A 384 7.41 -7.52 -12.28
CA THR A 384 7.50 -6.39 -13.21
C THR A 384 6.59 -6.64 -14.41
N PHE A 385 5.76 -5.65 -14.71
CA PHE A 385 4.77 -5.68 -15.79
C PHE A 385 5.08 -4.62 -16.85
N ASP A 386 4.67 -4.88 -18.09
CA ASP A 386 4.31 -3.82 -19.01
C ASP A 386 3.02 -3.18 -18.48
N ARG A 387 3.09 -1.94 -17.97
CA ARG A 387 1.94 -1.31 -17.33
C ARG A 387 0.84 -0.89 -18.29
N THR A 388 1.11 -0.91 -19.59
CA THR A 388 0.12 -0.54 -20.61
C THR A 388 -0.94 -1.62 -20.81
N ASN A 389 -0.58 -2.89 -20.57
CA ASN A 389 -1.45 -4.03 -20.86
C ASN A 389 -1.43 -5.15 -19.80
N GLY A 390 -0.61 -5.01 -18.74
CA GLY A 390 -0.51 -6.00 -17.67
C GLY A 390 0.32 -7.25 -18.03
N THR A 391 1.07 -7.25 -19.13
CA THR A 391 1.96 -8.37 -19.47
C THR A 391 3.03 -8.55 -18.41
N LEU A 392 3.08 -9.74 -17.82
CA LEU A 392 4.08 -10.11 -16.81
C LEU A 392 5.44 -10.35 -17.49
N LEU A 393 6.45 -9.56 -17.10
CA LEU A 393 7.80 -9.63 -17.65
C LEU A 393 8.77 -10.30 -16.69
N VAL A 394 8.57 -10.12 -15.39
CA VAL A 394 9.40 -10.68 -14.32
C VAL A 394 8.49 -11.12 -13.18
N ALA A 395 8.78 -12.30 -12.63
CA ALA A 395 8.21 -12.78 -11.37
C ALA A 395 9.24 -13.68 -10.70
N GLU A 396 10.06 -13.10 -9.83
CA GLU A 396 11.20 -13.78 -9.21
C GLU A 396 11.16 -13.66 -7.69
N LYS A 397 11.63 -14.68 -6.99
CA LYS A 397 11.72 -14.67 -5.54
C LYS A 397 12.62 -13.54 -5.05
N MET A 398 12.11 -12.70 -4.16
CA MET A 398 12.89 -11.65 -3.51
C MET A 398 13.98 -12.20 -2.61
N HIS A 399 13.76 -13.38 -2.03
CA HIS A 399 14.74 -14.06 -1.19
C HIS A 399 14.62 -15.59 -1.31
N PRO A 400 15.72 -16.34 -1.25
CA PRO A 400 15.71 -17.80 -1.39
C PRO A 400 14.90 -18.57 -0.34
N PHE A 401 14.60 -17.98 0.83
CA PHE A 401 13.83 -18.65 1.89
C PHE A 401 12.35 -18.85 1.54
N VAL A 402 11.83 -18.15 0.52
CA VAL A 402 10.44 -18.31 0.04
C VAL A 402 10.23 -19.73 -0.46
N ASN A 403 9.29 -20.48 0.14
CA ASN A 403 9.15 -21.92 -0.11
C ASN A 403 7.75 -22.39 -0.52
N TRP A 404 6.69 -21.58 -0.33
CA TRP A 404 5.30 -21.95 -0.68
C TRP A 404 5.10 -22.22 -2.18
N ALA A 405 5.93 -21.60 -3.02
CA ALA A 405 5.95 -21.83 -4.46
C ALA A 405 7.42 -21.90 -4.96
N THR A 406 7.67 -22.68 -5.99
CA THR A 406 8.99 -22.83 -6.58
C THR A 406 9.33 -21.71 -7.56
N SER A 407 8.34 -21.26 -8.34
CA SER A 407 8.45 -20.22 -9.37
C SER A 407 7.05 -19.70 -9.76
N VAL A 408 7.02 -18.70 -10.63
CA VAL A 408 5.82 -18.29 -11.36
C VAL A 408 6.06 -18.57 -12.84
N ASP A 409 5.14 -19.28 -13.50
CA ASP A 409 5.20 -19.47 -14.95
C ASP A 409 4.83 -18.15 -15.65
N LEU A 410 5.77 -17.54 -16.34
CA LEU A 410 5.54 -16.24 -17.00
C LEU A 410 4.53 -16.32 -18.16
N LYS A 411 4.29 -17.50 -18.75
CA LYS A 411 3.32 -17.66 -19.84
C LYS A 411 1.88 -17.72 -19.34
N SER A 412 1.67 -18.41 -18.21
CA SER A 412 0.36 -18.55 -17.60
C SER A 412 0.11 -17.53 -16.49
N GLY A 413 1.16 -16.95 -15.92
CA GLY A 413 1.08 -16.11 -14.73
C GLY A 413 0.85 -16.90 -13.42
N VAL A 414 0.92 -18.23 -13.45
CA VAL A 414 0.54 -19.10 -12.34
C VAL A 414 1.72 -19.45 -11.46
N PRO A 415 1.64 -19.21 -10.12
CA PRO A 415 2.63 -19.73 -9.19
C PRO A 415 2.62 -21.26 -9.17
N GLN A 416 3.81 -21.86 -9.18
CA GLN A 416 4.00 -23.29 -9.05
C GLN A 416 4.10 -23.63 -7.56
N LYS A 417 2.94 -23.82 -6.92
CA LYS A 417 2.81 -24.08 -5.48
C LYS A 417 3.55 -25.37 -5.09
N ASP A 418 4.16 -25.38 -3.92
CA ASP A 418 4.70 -26.59 -3.30
C ASP A 418 3.63 -27.15 -2.34
N PRO A 419 3.05 -28.34 -2.63
CA PRO A 419 1.99 -28.92 -1.81
C PRO A 419 2.38 -29.16 -0.34
N LYS A 420 3.67 -29.24 -0.05
CA LYS A 420 4.19 -29.41 1.31
C LYS A 420 3.78 -28.25 2.24
N TYR A 421 3.59 -27.08 1.68
CA TYR A 421 3.28 -25.85 2.42
C TYR A 421 1.84 -25.37 2.23
N SER A 422 1.00 -26.17 1.56
CA SER A 422 -0.44 -25.93 1.49
C SER A 422 -1.10 -26.06 2.86
N THR A 423 -2.14 -25.26 3.08
CA THR A 423 -2.90 -25.26 4.34
C THR A 423 -4.29 -25.83 4.13
N HIS A 424 -4.78 -26.60 5.10
CA HIS A 424 -6.08 -27.25 5.08
C HIS A 424 -6.67 -27.23 6.48
N GLN A 425 -8.01 -27.30 6.58
CA GLN A 425 -8.67 -27.36 7.88
C GLN A 425 -8.15 -28.52 8.73
N ASP A 426 -7.93 -28.24 10.01
CA ASP A 426 -7.43 -29.18 11.02
C ASP A 426 -6.04 -29.79 10.68
N TYR A 427 -5.27 -29.11 9.80
CA TYR A 427 -3.90 -29.48 9.47
C TYR A 427 -2.93 -28.37 9.86
N ASN A 428 -1.98 -28.70 10.73
CA ASN A 428 -0.95 -27.77 11.20
C ASN A 428 0.24 -27.77 10.23
N ALA A 429 0.21 -26.88 9.22
CA ALA A 429 1.28 -26.71 8.25
C ALA A 429 2.46 -25.95 8.88
N ARG A 430 3.67 -26.51 8.80
CA ARG A 430 4.85 -26.01 9.51
C ARG A 430 5.94 -25.53 8.55
N GLY A 431 6.67 -24.50 8.99
CA GLY A 431 7.84 -24.01 8.29
C GLY A 431 7.51 -23.30 6.98
N ILE A 432 6.32 -22.70 6.88
CA ILE A 432 5.93 -21.89 5.73
C ILE A 432 6.73 -20.60 5.75
N CYS A 433 7.37 -20.27 4.65
CA CYS A 433 8.13 -19.04 4.47
C CYS A 433 7.77 -18.36 3.13
N PRO A 434 7.41 -17.08 3.17
CA PRO A 434 7.31 -16.20 4.35
C PRO A 434 6.10 -16.54 5.24
N SER A 435 6.02 -15.87 6.39
CA SER A 435 4.80 -15.82 7.19
C SER A 435 3.73 -14.97 6.50
N ALA A 436 2.55 -14.88 7.10
CA ALA A 436 1.46 -14.00 6.66
C ALA A 436 1.86 -12.51 6.57
N LEU A 437 2.88 -12.07 7.34
CA LEU A 437 3.50 -10.74 7.16
C LEU A 437 4.16 -10.55 5.80
N GLY A 438 4.38 -11.63 5.06
CA GLY A 438 5.08 -11.60 3.78
C GLY A 438 6.58 -11.30 3.88
N VAL A 439 7.27 -11.37 2.74
CA VAL A 439 8.65 -10.86 2.62
C VAL A 439 8.68 -9.33 2.68
N LYS A 440 7.60 -8.69 2.30
CA LYS A 440 7.35 -7.25 2.38
C LYS A 440 5.87 -7.03 2.68
N ASP A 441 5.57 -6.08 3.52
CA ASP A 441 4.21 -5.62 3.81
C ASP A 441 4.02 -4.18 3.30
N GLN A 442 3.23 -3.34 3.96
CA GLN A 442 2.92 -1.97 3.51
C GLN A 442 4.12 -1.00 3.53
N GLN A 443 5.25 -1.34 4.15
CA GLN A 443 6.45 -0.49 4.13
C GLN A 443 6.95 -0.31 2.69
N PRO A 444 6.86 0.89 2.10
CA PRO A 444 7.11 1.03 0.68
C PRO A 444 8.59 1.06 0.32
N ALA A 445 8.91 0.46 -0.81
CA ALA A 445 10.22 0.53 -1.45
C ALA A 445 10.46 1.91 -2.09
N ALA A 446 11.71 2.20 -2.46
CA ALA A 446 12.08 3.36 -3.25
C ALA A 446 12.72 2.94 -4.57
N TYR A 447 12.61 3.79 -5.60
CA TYR A 447 13.21 3.56 -6.91
C TYR A 447 14.09 4.73 -7.32
N SER A 448 15.34 4.44 -7.70
CA SER A 448 16.24 5.45 -8.28
C SER A 448 16.26 5.36 -9.81
N PRO A 449 15.76 6.37 -10.52
CA PRO A 449 15.87 6.41 -11.98
C PRO A 449 17.33 6.57 -12.47
N LYS A 450 18.22 7.07 -11.62
CA LYS A 450 19.64 7.28 -11.93
C LYS A 450 20.39 5.96 -12.17
N ASN A 451 20.15 4.96 -11.31
CA ASN A 451 20.83 3.66 -11.39
C ASN A 451 19.86 2.49 -11.66
N LYS A 452 18.58 2.80 -11.95
CA LYS A 452 17.50 1.84 -12.26
C LYS A 452 17.40 0.72 -11.21
N THR A 453 17.37 1.12 -9.94
CA THR A 453 17.45 0.18 -8.82
C THR A 453 16.33 0.47 -7.83
N PHE A 454 15.67 -0.58 -7.37
CA PHE A 454 14.71 -0.55 -6.27
C PHE A 454 15.42 -0.84 -4.95
N TYR A 455 15.00 -0.17 -3.88
CA TYR A 455 15.50 -0.35 -2.52
C TYR A 455 14.35 -0.78 -1.65
N VAL A 456 14.40 -2.04 -1.22
CA VAL A 456 13.24 -2.75 -0.66
C VAL A 456 13.49 -3.12 0.78
N PRO A 457 12.69 -2.60 1.73
CA PRO A 457 12.69 -3.07 3.12
C PRO A 457 12.01 -4.43 3.21
N LEU A 458 12.57 -5.37 3.97
CA LEU A 458 12.14 -6.76 3.99
C LEU A 458 11.82 -7.27 5.39
N ASN A 459 10.83 -8.15 5.46
CA ASN A 459 10.58 -9.08 6.53
C ASN A 459 11.24 -10.42 6.21
N HIS A 460 11.74 -11.11 7.23
CA HIS A 460 12.38 -12.41 7.08
C HIS A 460 11.88 -13.37 8.17
N VAL A 461 10.58 -13.65 8.11
CA VAL A 461 9.82 -14.36 9.13
C VAL A 461 9.07 -15.52 8.48
N CYS A 462 9.07 -16.66 9.14
CA CYS A 462 8.32 -17.86 8.75
C CYS A 462 7.18 -18.13 9.75
N MET A 463 6.32 -19.08 9.45
CA MET A 463 5.17 -19.42 10.31
C MET A 463 4.85 -20.91 10.35
N THR A 464 4.14 -21.27 11.39
CA THR A 464 3.28 -22.44 11.48
C THR A 464 1.83 -21.95 11.36
N TYR A 465 1.01 -22.63 10.59
CA TYR A 465 -0.34 -22.16 10.24
C TYR A 465 -1.34 -23.30 10.28
N GLU A 466 -2.44 -23.10 10.98
CA GLU A 466 -3.50 -24.11 11.17
C GLU A 466 -4.87 -23.48 10.90
N PRO A 467 -5.49 -23.75 9.74
CA PRO A 467 -6.87 -23.39 9.48
C PRO A 467 -7.82 -24.15 10.40
N VAL A 468 -8.81 -23.44 10.94
CA VAL A 468 -9.80 -23.99 11.86
C VAL A 468 -11.21 -23.63 11.40
N GLU A 469 -12.20 -24.43 11.83
CA GLU A 469 -13.60 -24.10 11.59
C GLU A 469 -13.96 -22.78 12.28
N SER A 470 -14.63 -21.90 11.56
CA SER A 470 -15.14 -20.64 12.08
C SER A 470 -16.47 -20.28 11.43
N LYS A 471 -17.32 -19.55 12.18
CA LYS A 471 -18.61 -19.08 11.68
C LYS A 471 -18.60 -17.58 11.52
N TYR A 472 -19.10 -17.12 10.39
CA TYR A 472 -19.27 -15.69 10.14
C TYR A 472 -20.37 -15.11 11.02
N VAL A 473 -20.04 -14.01 11.70
CA VAL A 473 -20.96 -13.13 12.40
C VAL A 473 -20.59 -11.70 12.06
N ALA A 474 -21.52 -10.92 11.53
CA ALA A 474 -21.27 -9.55 11.12
C ALA A 474 -20.67 -8.71 12.28
N GLY A 475 -19.61 -7.97 11.99
CA GLY A 475 -18.92 -7.13 12.98
C GLY A 475 -18.05 -7.89 13.99
N GLN A 476 -17.88 -9.18 13.84
CA GLN A 476 -17.01 -10.01 14.68
C GLN A 476 -15.82 -10.54 13.88
N PRO A 477 -14.64 -10.76 14.51
CA PRO A 477 -13.51 -11.38 13.84
C PRO A 477 -13.88 -12.73 13.22
N TRP A 478 -13.53 -12.91 11.95
CA TRP A 478 -13.75 -14.12 11.19
C TRP A 478 -12.46 -14.54 10.48
N VAL A 479 -11.44 -14.88 11.24
CA VAL A 479 -10.12 -15.24 10.74
C VAL A 479 -10.11 -16.68 10.23
N GLY A 480 -10.59 -17.64 11.02
CA GLY A 480 -10.63 -19.05 10.64
C GLY A 480 -9.28 -19.74 10.59
N SER A 481 -8.29 -19.21 11.29
CA SER A 481 -6.95 -19.81 11.40
C SER A 481 -6.26 -19.35 12.68
N THR A 482 -5.30 -20.18 13.12
CA THR A 482 -4.30 -19.81 14.12
C THR A 482 -2.92 -19.93 13.51
N LEU A 483 -2.00 -19.06 13.93
CA LEU A 483 -0.62 -19.14 13.46
C LEU A 483 0.36 -18.68 14.53
N THR A 484 1.61 -19.13 14.41
CA THR A 484 2.76 -18.64 15.16
C THR A 484 3.86 -18.23 14.20
N MET A 485 4.53 -17.12 14.51
CA MET A 485 5.64 -16.60 13.70
C MET A 485 6.97 -16.82 14.40
N PHE A 486 8.02 -17.00 13.60
CA PHE A 486 9.40 -17.19 14.08
C PHE A 486 10.40 -16.67 13.05
N PRO A 487 11.67 -16.37 13.47
CA PRO A 487 12.70 -15.90 12.56
C PRO A 487 12.92 -16.84 11.38
N GLY A 488 13.29 -16.27 10.24
CA GLY A 488 13.68 -17.05 9.06
C GLY A 488 14.89 -17.97 9.29
N PRO A 489 15.22 -18.82 8.31
CA PRO A 489 16.22 -19.89 8.48
C PRO A 489 17.63 -19.41 8.88
N ASP A 490 17.96 -18.16 8.61
CA ASP A 490 19.26 -17.56 8.95
C ASP A 490 19.28 -16.84 10.31
N GLY A 491 18.19 -16.97 11.11
CA GLY A 491 18.08 -16.46 12.47
C GLY A 491 17.86 -14.96 12.61
N VAL A 492 17.64 -14.23 11.49
CA VAL A 492 17.24 -12.83 11.48
C VAL A 492 15.78 -12.69 11.05
N MET A 493 15.17 -11.55 11.38
CA MET A 493 13.76 -11.29 11.10
C MET A 493 13.54 -10.25 10.00
N GLY A 494 14.61 -9.66 9.48
CA GLY A 494 14.50 -8.63 8.47
C GLY A 494 15.71 -8.50 7.58
N GLY A 495 15.55 -7.65 6.60
CA GLY A 495 16.61 -7.32 5.67
C GLY A 495 16.31 -6.04 4.90
N PHE A 496 17.27 -5.63 4.13
CA PHE A 496 17.13 -4.54 3.18
C PHE A 496 17.91 -4.88 1.91
N MET A 497 17.29 -4.71 0.74
CA MET A 497 17.94 -5.10 -0.50
C MET A 497 17.90 -4.03 -1.58
N ALA A 498 18.84 -4.09 -2.51
CA ALA A 498 18.76 -3.45 -3.81
C ALA A 498 18.36 -4.47 -4.87
N TRP A 499 17.40 -4.13 -5.71
CA TRP A 499 16.80 -5.02 -6.69
C TRP A 499 16.84 -4.45 -8.10
N ASP A 500 17.15 -5.30 -9.08
CA ASP A 500 17.07 -5.01 -10.50
C ASP A 500 15.71 -5.47 -11.03
N GLY A 501 14.83 -4.50 -11.34
CA GLY A 501 13.45 -4.80 -11.77
C GLY A 501 13.33 -5.46 -13.14
N LEU A 502 14.31 -5.32 -14.02
CA LEU A 502 14.30 -5.98 -15.35
C LEU A 502 14.84 -7.40 -15.29
N LYS A 503 15.82 -7.63 -14.41
CA LYS A 503 16.47 -8.94 -14.28
C LYS A 503 15.82 -9.84 -13.23
N GLY A 504 14.98 -9.27 -12.36
CA GLY A 504 14.42 -10.01 -11.23
C GLY A 504 15.51 -10.51 -10.27
N LYS A 505 16.50 -9.68 -9.96
CA LYS A 505 17.67 -10.12 -9.17
C LYS A 505 18.10 -9.10 -8.13
N THR A 506 18.46 -9.62 -6.97
CA THR A 506 19.10 -8.84 -5.91
C THR A 506 20.49 -8.39 -6.36
N LYS A 507 20.78 -7.08 -6.26
CA LYS A 507 22.11 -6.50 -6.49
C LYS A 507 22.98 -6.58 -5.24
N TRP A 508 22.40 -6.28 -4.08
CA TRP A 508 23.00 -6.47 -2.76
C TRP A 508 21.90 -6.68 -1.71
N TYR A 509 22.26 -7.35 -0.62
CA TYR A 509 21.37 -7.65 0.51
C TYR A 509 22.08 -7.35 1.83
N LYS A 510 21.37 -6.74 2.76
CA LYS A 510 21.82 -6.43 4.12
C LYS A 510 20.88 -7.09 5.11
N LYS A 511 21.40 -7.91 6.02
CA LYS A 511 20.61 -8.50 7.12
C LYS A 511 20.28 -7.44 8.16
N GLU A 512 19.07 -7.50 8.69
CA GLU A 512 18.62 -6.72 9.83
C GLU A 512 18.07 -7.65 10.91
N LYS A 513 18.34 -7.33 12.17
CA LYS A 513 17.90 -8.16 13.29
C LYS A 513 16.39 -8.36 13.32
N PHE A 514 15.64 -7.25 13.18
CA PHE A 514 14.20 -7.21 13.05
C PHE A 514 13.80 -6.71 11.67
N SER A 515 12.53 -6.87 11.32
CA SER A 515 11.97 -6.34 10.08
C SER A 515 12.33 -4.87 9.86
N ALA A 516 12.74 -4.54 8.63
CA ALA A 516 12.84 -3.16 8.18
C ALA A 516 11.42 -2.69 7.84
N TRP A 517 10.68 -2.22 8.84
CA TRP A 517 9.26 -1.87 8.69
C TRP A 517 9.03 -0.41 8.28
N GLY A 518 10.05 0.43 8.31
CA GLY A 518 9.98 1.81 7.84
C GLY A 518 10.16 1.90 6.32
N GLY A 519 9.30 2.67 5.65
CA GLY A 519 9.39 2.87 4.21
C GLY A 519 10.66 3.62 3.78
N ALA A 520 11.24 3.20 2.65
CA ALA A 520 12.48 3.73 2.13
C ALA A 520 12.29 4.99 1.27
N ILE A 521 13.33 5.84 1.24
CA ILE A 521 13.54 6.86 0.22
C ILE A 521 14.95 6.76 -0.34
N VAL A 522 15.16 7.25 -1.55
CA VAL A 522 16.47 7.37 -2.18
C VAL A 522 16.67 8.76 -2.75
N THR A 523 17.90 9.30 -2.65
CA THR A 523 18.25 10.64 -3.12
C THR A 523 19.22 10.60 -4.30
N ALA A 524 19.32 11.69 -5.06
CA ALA A 524 20.24 11.82 -6.19
C ALA A 524 21.73 11.72 -5.78
N SER A 525 22.04 11.85 -4.48
CA SER A 525 23.38 11.62 -3.93
C SER A 525 23.71 10.14 -3.67
N ASP A 526 22.88 9.21 -4.15
CA ASP A 526 23.01 7.76 -3.92
C ASP A 526 23.00 7.39 -2.43
N LEU A 527 22.16 8.06 -1.64
CA LEU A 527 21.81 7.71 -0.27
C LEU A 527 20.42 7.11 -0.20
N VAL A 528 20.28 6.03 0.54
CA VAL A 528 19.00 5.41 0.87
C VAL A 528 18.76 5.54 2.37
N PHE A 529 17.57 6.03 2.77
CA PHE A 529 17.17 6.14 4.16
C PHE A 529 16.01 5.19 4.45
N TYR A 530 16.08 4.49 5.59
CA TYR A 530 15.02 3.60 6.09
C TYR A 530 15.11 3.43 7.60
N GLY A 531 14.06 2.90 8.21
CA GLY A 531 14.00 2.66 9.65
C GLY A 531 13.77 1.19 10.01
N THR A 532 14.11 0.82 11.25
CA THR A 532 13.95 -0.53 11.79
C THR A 532 13.15 -0.51 13.11
N LEU A 533 12.56 -1.67 13.46
CA LEU A 533 11.72 -1.81 14.65
C LEU A 533 12.48 -1.65 15.96
N ASP A 534 13.81 -1.86 15.96
CA ASP A 534 14.71 -1.63 17.10
C ASP A 534 15.24 -0.18 17.18
N ARG A 535 14.48 0.75 16.62
CA ARG A 535 14.63 2.21 16.75
C ARG A 535 15.78 2.84 15.94
N TRP A 536 16.36 2.16 14.98
CA TRP A 536 17.40 2.76 14.14
C TRP A 536 16.80 3.42 12.90
N PHE A 537 17.13 4.68 12.68
CA PHE A 537 17.00 5.36 11.42
C PHE A 537 18.38 5.40 10.76
N LYS A 538 18.49 4.90 9.55
CA LYS A 538 19.76 4.59 8.88
C LYS A 538 19.88 5.28 7.54
N ALA A 539 21.12 5.61 7.15
CA ALA A 539 21.50 5.96 5.78
C ALA A 539 22.52 4.95 5.27
N VAL A 540 22.25 4.39 4.09
CA VAL A 540 23.16 3.46 3.42
C VAL A 540 23.53 3.94 2.03
N ASP A 541 24.70 3.52 1.54
CA ASP A 541 25.13 3.72 0.17
C ASP A 541 24.25 2.92 -0.79
N ALA A 542 23.59 3.59 -1.73
CA ALA A 542 22.66 2.99 -2.69
C ALA A 542 23.31 1.89 -3.56
N ASN A 543 24.61 1.98 -3.83
CA ASN A 543 25.31 1.05 -4.71
C ASN A 543 25.80 -0.19 -4.00
N THR A 544 26.07 -0.11 -2.68
CA THR A 544 26.75 -1.19 -1.94
C THR A 544 25.99 -1.70 -0.71
N GLY A 545 24.97 -0.97 -0.25
CA GLY A 545 24.27 -1.26 1.01
C GLY A 545 25.10 -0.95 2.27
N LYS A 546 26.32 -0.39 2.12
CA LYS A 546 27.17 -0.02 3.26
C LYS A 546 26.48 1.06 4.10
N GLU A 547 26.36 0.82 5.41
CA GLU A 547 25.86 1.81 6.36
C GLU A 547 26.86 2.96 6.49
N LEU A 548 26.36 4.18 6.29
CA LEU A 548 27.15 5.42 6.34
C LEU A 548 26.80 6.27 7.55
N TRP A 549 25.60 6.12 8.07
CA TRP A 549 25.09 6.83 9.22
C TRP A 549 23.90 6.10 9.84
N ARG A 550 23.71 6.25 11.13
CA ARG A 550 22.52 5.84 11.86
C ARG A 550 22.29 6.69 13.08
N PHE A 551 21.03 6.79 13.48
CA PHE A 551 20.60 7.47 14.70
C PHE A 551 19.52 6.64 15.39
N GLN A 552 19.60 6.52 16.72
CA GLN A 552 18.60 5.79 17.48
C GLN A 552 17.52 6.77 17.95
N VAL A 553 16.31 6.64 17.40
CA VAL A 553 15.14 7.45 17.74
C VAL A 553 14.42 6.93 18.97
N GLY A 554 13.41 7.66 19.46
CA GLY A 554 12.72 7.35 20.72
C GLY A 554 11.92 6.04 20.72
N SER A 555 11.41 5.59 19.57
CA SER A 555 10.59 4.40 19.42
C SER A 555 10.89 3.70 18.09
N GLY A 556 10.42 2.46 17.89
CA GLY A 556 10.56 1.73 16.65
C GLY A 556 10.04 2.53 15.46
N VAL A 557 10.69 2.37 14.31
CA VAL A 557 10.33 3.08 13.08
C VAL A 557 9.47 2.20 12.20
N VAL A 558 8.22 2.58 12.04
CA VAL A 558 7.26 2.02 11.09
C VAL A 558 6.81 3.07 10.06
N GLY A 559 7.21 4.33 10.27
CA GLY A 559 6.92 5.46 9.37
C GLY A 559 7.84 5.50 8.17
N ASN A 560 7.41 6.23 7.15
CA ASN A 560 8.17 6.41 5.92
C ASN A 560 9.08 7.63 6.04
N ALA A 561 10.32 7.50 5.56
CA ALA A 561 11.23 8.63 5.48
C ALA A 561 10.76 9.66 4.45
N ILE A 562 11.11 10.93 4.68
CA ILE A 562 10.93 12.04 3.73
C ILE A 562 12.19 12.88 3.63
N THR A 563 12.31 13.65 2.57
CA THR A 563 13.33 14.70 2.45
C THR A 563 12.78 15.93 1.75
N TYR A 564 13.13 17.10 2.22
CA TYR A 564 12.65 18.37 1.69
C TYR A 564 13.73 19.45 1.92
N THR A 565 13.55 20.64 1.34
CA THR A 565 14.37 21.80 1.71
C THR A 565 13.52 22.88 2.37
N HIS A 566 14.15 23.61 3.29
CA HIS A 566 13.56 24.79 3.90
C HIS A 566 14.65 25.85 4.09
N LYS A 567 14.38 27.06 3.61
CA LYS A 567 15.37 28.18 3.61
C LYS A 567 16.73 27.76 3.05
N GLY A 568 16.70 27.00 1.93
CA GLY A 568 17.91 26.57 1.21
C GLY A 568 18.68 25.42 1.88
N LYS A 569 18.20 24.86 3.01
CA LYS A 569 18.81 23.73 3.71
C LYS A 569 18.01 22.46 3.51
N GLN A 570 18.69 21.36 3.20
CA GLN A 570 18.06 20.04 3.09
C GLN A 570 17.85 19.40 4.47
N TYR A 571 16.69 18.80 4.63
CA TYR A 571 16.28 18.01 5.82
C TYR A 571 15.89 16.60 5.39
N VAL A 572 16.11 15.66 6.30
CA VAL A 572 15.57 14.29 6.22
C VAL A 572 14.77 14.04 7.48
N GLY A 573 13.58 13.47 7.34
CA GLY A 573 12.70 13.26 8.47
C GLY A 573 12.03 11.89 8.45
N VAL A 574 11.62 11.41 9.64
CA VAL A 574 10.90 10.15 9.80
C VAL A 574 9.99 10.21 11.03
N LEU A 575 8.78 9.67 10.90
CA LEU A 575 7.92 9.37 12.03
C LEU A 575 8.42 8.11 12.73
N SER A 576 8.54 8.15 14.04
CA SER A 576 8.77 7.00 14.92
C SER A 576 7.57 6.79 15.83
N GLY A 577 7.31 5.55 16.18
CA GLY A 577 6.21 5.09 17.01
C GLY A 577 5.97 3.63 16.66
N ILE A 578 6.37 2.72 17.56
CA ILE A 578 6.27 1.27 17.33
C ILE A 578 4.80 0.85 17.23
N GLY A 579 4.49 0.00 16.29
CA GLY A 579 3.15 -0.54 16.01
C GLY A 579 3.11 -1.27 14.68
N GLY A 580 1.95 -1.25 14.05
CA GLY A 580 1.67 -2.11 12.93
C GLY A 580 1.59 -3.57 13.38
N TRP A 581 1.37 -4.49 12.47
CA TRP A 581 1.18 -5.90 12.84
C TRP A 581 2.36 -6.46 13.66
N ALA A 582 3.60 -6.16 13.29
CA ALA A 582 4.78 -6.60 14.04
C ALA A 582 4.82 -6.08 15.49
N GLY A 583 4.23 -4.91 15.75
CA GLY A 583 4.24 -4.26 17.07
C GLY A 583 2.97 -4.43 17.90
N VAL A 584 1.88 -4.95 17.31
CA VAL A 584 0.55 -4.95 17.96
C VAL A 584 0.52 -5.72 19.27
N ALA A 585 1.15 -6.88 19.31
CA ALA A 585 1.19 -7.71 20.52
C ALA A 585 1.90 -6.99 21.68
N MET A 586 3.00 -6.31 21.41
CA MET A 586 3.72 -5.50 22.40
C MET A 586 2.86 -4.33 22.89
N ASN A 587 2.19 -3.62 21.98
CA ASN A 587 1.35 -2.46 22.32
C ASN A 587 0.13 -2.84 23.17
N LEU A 588 -0.38 -4.05 23.02
CA LEU A 588 -1.55 -4.57 23.76
C LEU A 588 -1.17 -5.48 24.94
N GLY A 589 0.14 -5.68 25.19
CA GLY A 589 0.61 -6.55 26.29
C GLY A 589 0.30 -8.03 26.08
N MET A 590 0.14 -8.47 24.85
CA MET A 590 -0.12 -9.87 24.49
C MET A 590 1.15 -10.71 24.59
N THR A 591 1.04 -11.94 25.10
CA THR A 591 2.21 -12.80 25.39
C THR A 591 2.13 -14.22 24.85
N ASN A 592 0.93 -14.73 24.49
CA ASN A 592 0.81 -16.05 23.88
C ASN A 592 1.36 -16.02 22.45
N GLU A 593 2.01 -17.08 22.03
CA GLU A 593 2.68 -17.14 20.71
C GLU A 593 1.73 -16.94 19.53
N THR A 594 0.45 -17.26 19.68
CA THR A 594 -0.61 -17.08 18.68
C THR A 594 -1.28 -15.70 18.75
N ASP A 595 -1.03 -14.90 19.79
CA ASP A 595 -1.64 -13.60 19.94
C ASP A 595 -1.18 -12.62 18.84
N GLY A 596 -2.03 -11.61 18.56
CA GLY A 596 -1.78 -10.64 17.51
C GLY A 596 -1.60 -11.31 16.16
N LEU A 597 -2.42 -12.33 15.89
CA LEU A 597 -2.32 -13.15 14.66
C LEU A 597 -0.88 -13.68 14.46
N GLY A 598 -0.32 -14.26 15.53
CA GLY A 598 1.01 -14.89 15.54
C GLY A 598 2.19 -13.96 15.73
N ALA A 599 2.00 -12.64 15.67
CA ALA A 599 3.11 -11.69 15.79
C ALA A 599 3.79 -11.74 17.16
N ALA A 600 3.06 -12.05 18.24
CA ALA A 600 3.63 -12.17 19.58
C ALA A 600 4.72 -13.25 19.65
N GLY A 601 4.57 -14.38 18.97
CA GLY A 601 5.58 -15.44 18.89
C GLY A 601 6.89 -14.95 18.28
N GLY A 602 6.80 -14.25 17.12
CA GLY A 602 7.96 -13.76 16.40
C GLY A 602 8.64 -12.56 17.04
N TYR A 603 7.84 -11.57 17.49
CA TYR A 603 8.35 -10.24 17.84
C TYR A 603 8.42 -9.97 19.35
N LYS A 604 8.25 -10.97 20.20
CA LYS A 604 8.32 -10.83 21.69
C LYS A 604 9.54 -10.07 22.20
N ASP A 605 10.66 -10.19 21.51
CA ASP A 605 11.91 -9.54 21.90
C ASP A 605 11.93 -8.03 21.61
N LEU A 606 10.98 -7.49 20.84
CA LEU A 606 10.87 -6.04 20.60
C LEU A 606 10.69 -5.24 21.87
N VAL A 607 10.05 -5.81 22.90
CA VAL A 607 9.87 -5.15 24.20
C VAL A 607 11.20 -4.74 24.83
N LYS A 608 12.28 -5.49 24.60
CA LYS A 608 13.63 -5.18 25.10
C LYS A 608 14.21 -3.90 24.49
N TYR A 609 13.74 -3.52 23.31
CA TYR A 609 14.22 -2.34 22.56
C TYR A 609 13.27 -1.16 22.68
N ASN A 610 12.01 -1.40 23.01
CA ASN A 610 10.94 -0.39 23.10
C ASN A 610 10.28 -0.41 24.49
N ALA A 611 11.06 -0.62 25.56
CA ALA A 611 10.58 -0.85 26.93
C ALA A 611 9.82 0.33 27.56
N ALA A 612 10.09 1.55 27.13
CA ALA A 612 9.19 2.65 27.39
C ALA A 612 8.21 2.76 26.21
N PRO A 613 6.91 2.89 26.42
CA PRO A 613 6.01 3.27 25.35
C PRO A 613 6.43 4.65 24.87
N GLY A 614 7.44 4.68 24.03
CA GLY A 614 7.92 5.88 23.38
C GLY A 614 6.81 6.40 22.49
N GLY A 615 6.24 7.52 22.86
CA GLY A 615 5.21 8.18 22.07
C GLY A 615 5.64 8.38 20.63
N GLY A 616 4.67 8.49 19.73
CA GLY A 616 4.94 8.84 18.35
C GLY A 616 5.61 10.21 18.27
N ALA A 617 6.64 10.29 17.43
CA ALA A 617 7.37 11.55 17.23
C ALA A 617 7.82 11.70 15.76
N MET A 618 7.73 12.93 15.27
CA MET A 618 8.43 13.35 14.07
C MET A 618 9.86 13.71 14.43
N ASN A 619 10.84 13.05 13.81
CA ASN A 619 12.26 13.32 14.00
C ASN A 619 12.84 13.87 12.71
N VAL A 620 13.47 15.03 12.75
CA VAL A 620 14.03 15.74 11.58
C VAL A 620 15.51 16.00 11.77
N PHE A 621 16.29 15.65 10.75
CA PHE A 621 17.74 15.70 10.74
C PHE A 621 18.25 16.68 9.67
N ALA A 622 19.38 17.31 9.95
CA ALA A 622 20.09 18.18 9.03
C ALA A 622 21.61 18.19 9.32
N LEU A 623 22.38 18.74 8.39
CA LEU A 623 23.83 18.97 8.56
C LEU A 623 24.09 20.10 9.56
#